data_b1fb84fabac8b01e085e6e154e5a2e00
#
_entry.id   b1fb84fabac8b01e085e6e154e5a2e00
#
_cell.length_a   1.000
_cell.length_b   1.000
_cell.length_c   1.000
_cell.angle_alpha   90.00
_cell.angle_beta   90.00
_cell.angle_gamma   90.00
#
_symmetry.space_group_name_H-M   'P 1'
#
loop_
_entity.id
_entity.type
_entity.pdbx_description
1 polymer ?
#
loop_
_entity_poly.entity_id
_entity_poly.type
_entity_poly.pdbx_seq_one_letter_code
_entity_poly.pdbx_strand_id
1 'polypeptide(L)'
;MTKPMSAILIALGTLSLAIACSSQAKEGAVPASASAKPAKAVVTPAVLERGAQLYKGNCAVCHGDQGRGDGPAASALKPPPRDHTDRAYMSTITDEDMAKTITIGGVLKNKPLMPGTPQIKGADLEALVAYVRSLSAAK
;
A
#
# COMPACT_ATOMS: atom_id res chain seq x y z
N MET A 1 -54.16 -21.64 39.54
CA MET A 1 -54.44 -23.08 39.50
C MET A 1 -53.22 -23.73 38.91
N THR A 2 -52.40 -24.22 39.78
CA THR A 2 -51.88 -25.59 40.01
C THR A 2 -50.95 -26.16 38.89
N LYS A 3 -49.72 -26.30 39.31
CA LYS A 3 -48.65 -27.21 38.86
C LYS A 3 -49.13 -28.65 38.51
N PRO A 4 -48.28 -29.53 37.88
CA PRO A 4 -47.06 -29.96 38.53
C PRO A 4 -45.84 -30.23 37.61
N MET A 5 -44.73 -30.28 38.28
CA MET A 5 -43.45 -30.91 38.08
C MET A 5 -43.53 -32.34 37.56
N SER A 6 -42.61 -32.73 36.70
CA SER A 6 -42.08 -34.11 36.67
C SER A 6 -40.60 -34.09 36.35
N ALA A 7 -39.87 -34.49 37.32
CA ALA A 7 -38.43 -34.81 37.23
C ALA A 7 -38.28 -36.20 36.63
N ILE A 8 -37.38 -36.38 35.67
CA ILE A 8 -36.80 -37.68 35.31
C ILE A 8 -35.27 -37.56 35.27
N LEU A 9 -34.68 -38.16 36.28
CA LEU A 9 -33.26 -38.50 36.37
C LEU A 9 -33.03 -39.82 35.64
N ILE A 10 -32.08 -39.86 34.68
CA ILE A 10 -31.38 -41.11 34.29
C ILE A 10 -29.98 -40.71 33.83
N ALA A 11 -29.04 -40.91 34.57
CA ALA A 11 -27.91 -41.84 34.77
C ALA A 11 -26.98 -42.05 33.56
N LEU A 12 -25.74 -41.69 33.81
CA LEU A 12 -24.43 -42.30 33.42
C LEU A 12 -24.31 -42.98 32.07
N GLY A 13 -23.39 -42.48 31.27
CA GLY A 13 -22.76 -43.16 30.16
C GLY A 13 -21.44 -42.50 29.80
N THR A 14 -20.38 -42.87 30.48
CA THR A 14 -19.00 -42.53 30.16
C THR A 14 -18.60 -43.22 28.85
N LEU A 15 -18.22 -42.50 27.82
CA LEU A 15 -17.41 -43.07 26.75
C LEU A 15 -16.39 -41.98 26.29
N SER A 16 -15.22 -42.11 26.86
CA SER A 16 -14.01 -41.41 26.39
C SER A 16 -13.63 -41.93 25.02
N LEU A 17 -13.66 -41.06 24.00
CA LEU A 17 -12.93 -41.31 22.78
C LEU A 17 -12.07 -40.09 22.49
N ALA A 18 -10.83 -40.17 22.92
CA ALA A 18 -9.77 -39.26 22.56
C ALA A 18 -9.43 -39.42 21.08
N ILE A 19 -9.87 -38.52 20.23
CA ILE A 19 -9.30 -38.35 18.89
C ILE A 19 -8.45 -37.07 18.95
N ALA A 20 -7.18 -37.30 19.19
CA ALA A 20 -6.14 -36.29 18.98
C ALA A 20 -6.00 -36.03 17.48
N CYS A 21 -6.66 -35.02 16.95
CA CYS A 21 -6.37 -34.49 15.63
C CYS A 21 -5.51 -33.25 15.81
N SER A 22 -4.21 -33.46 15.85
CA SER A 22 -3.18 -32.43 15.89
C SER A 22 -3.09 -31.82 14.50
N SER A 23 -3.92 -30.83 14.22
CA SER A 23 -3.72 -29.91 13.08
C SER A 23 -2.91 -28.73 13.56
N GLN A 24 -1.60 -28.86 13.53
CA GLN A 24 -0.70 -27.71 13.63
C GLN A 24 -0.88 -26.86 12.39
N ALA A 25 -1.76 -25.86 12.46
CA ALA A 25 -1.69 -24.71 11.58
C ALA A 25 -0.36 -24.02 11.88
N LYS A 26 0.58 -24.13 10.95
CA LYS A 26 1.79 -23.30 10.92
C LYS A 26 1.34 -21.87 10.72
N GLU A 27 1.11 -21.18 11.81
CA GLU A 27 1.07 -19.72 11.84
C GLU A 27 2.47 -19.24 11.48
N GLY A 28 2.62 -18.84 10.23
CA GLY A 28 3.81 -18.13 9.77
C GLY A 28 3.91 -16.82 10.52
N ALA A 29 4.67 -16.82 11.60
CA ALA A 29 5.07 -15.62 12.28
C ALA A 29 5.79 -14.72 11.27
N VAL A 30 5.14 -13.65 10.82
CA VAL A 30 5.79 -12.53 10.15
C VAL A 30 6.69 -11.89 11.21
N PRO A 31 8.01 -11.89 11.04
CA PRO A 31 8.87 -11.19 11.98
C PRO A 31 8.54 -9.70 11.89
N ALA A 32 8.07 -9.12 12.99
CA ALA A 32 8.01 -7.69 13.18
C ALA A 32 9.46 -7.17 13.09
N SER A 33 9.83 -6.70 11.88
CA SER A 33 11.14 -6.14 11.64
C SER A 33 11.23 -4.79 12.31
N ALA A 34 12.08 -4.76 13.32
CA ALA A 34 12.55 -3.58 14.02
C ALA A 34 13.01 -2.50 13.02
N SER A 35 12.72 -1.26 13.40
CA SER A 35 13.26 0.00 12.89
C SER A 35 14.72 -0.11 12.44
N ALA A 36 14.94 -0.50 11.20
CA ALA A 36 16.21 -0.32 10.53
C ALA A 36 16.07 0.91 9.61
N LYS A 37 17.03 1.85 9.71
CA LYS A 37 17.27 2.93 8.75
C LYS A 37 17.03 2.38 7.34
N PRO A 38 16.21 3.05 6.48
CA PRO A 38 15.82 2.47 5.21
C PRO A 38 17.07 2.21 4.35
N ALA A 39 17.46 0.95 4.25
CA ALA A 39 18.31 0.50 3.17
C ALA A 39 17.47 0.69 1.89
N LYS A 40 18.02 1.36 0.87
CA LYS A 40 17.38 1.57 -0.42
C LYS A 40 16.74 0.23 -0.85
N ALA A 41 15.42 0.19 -0.91
CA ALA A 41 14.70 -1.04 -1.21
C ALA A 41 15.23 -1.63 -2.53
N VAL A 42 15.56 -2.91 -2.50
CA VAL A 42 15.95 -3.60 -3.74
C VAL A 42 14.73 -3.59 -4.66
N VAL A 43 14.86 -2.91 -5.80
CA VAL A 43 13.77 -2.78 -6.77
C VAL A 43 13.58 -4.14 -7.46
N THR A 44 12.55 -4.86 -7.04
CA THR A 44 12.14 -6.15 -7.62
C THR A 44 10.88 -5.96 -8.47
N PRO A 45 10.54 -6.90 -9.37
CA PRO A 45 9.27 -6.86 -10.10
C PRO A 45 8.05 -6.72 -9.18
N ALA A 46 8.02 -7.40 -8.05
CA ALA A 46 6.94 -7.31 -7.08
C ALA A 46 6.83 -5.91 -6.44
N VAL A 47 7.96 -5.25 -6.16
CA VAL A 47 7.99 -3.88 -5.66
C VAL A 47 7.42 -2.92 -6.72
N LEU A 48 7.81 -3.07 -7.99
CA LEU A 48 7.29 -2.23 -9.07
C LEU A 48 5.80 -2.46 -9.31
N GLU A 49 5.33 -3.70 -9.24
CA GLU A 49 3.90 -4.01 -9.36
C GLU A 49 3.09 -3.37 -8.24
N ARG A 50 3.56 -3.48 -6.99
CA ARG A 50 2.92 -2.80 -5.85
C ARG A 50 2.89 -1.29 -6.05
N GLY A 51 3.99 -0.69 -6.50
CA GLY A 51 4.07 0.73 -6.81
C GLY A 51 3.10 1.15 -7.91
N ALA A 52 2.97 0.33 -8.97
CA ALA A 52 2.03 0.57 -10.06
C ALA A 52 0.56 0.59 -9.58
N GLN A 53 0.19 -0.35 -8.71
CA GLN A 53 -1.16 -0.40 -8.12
C GLN A 53 -1.46 0.86 -7.31
N LEU A 54 -0.51 1.29 -6.46
CA LEU A 54 -0.64 2.52 -5.66
C LEU A 54 -0.72 3.76 -6.56
N TYR A 55 0.10 3.82 -7.61
CA TYR A 55 0.10 4.90 -8.58
C TYR A 55 -1.24 5.01 -9.30
N LYS A 56 -1.76 3.91 -9.79
CA LYS A 56 -3.04 3.86 -10.50
C LYS A 56 -4.20 4.37 -9.62
N GLY A 57 -4.20 4.00 -8.36
CA GLY A 57 -5.28 4.39 -7.43
C GLY A 57 -5.19 5.83 -6.92
N ASN A 58 -4.00 6.45 -6.91
CA ASN A 58 -3.81 7.74 -6.23
C ASN A 58 -3.25 8.85 -7.13
N CYS A 59 -2.57 8.51 -8.23
CA CYS A 59 -1.80 9.47 -9.01
C CYS A 59 -2.29 9.62 -10.46
N ALA A 60 -2.74 8.49 -11.06
CA ALA A 60 -3.04 8.42 -12.49
C ALA A 60 -4.15 9.39 -12.94
N VAL A 61 -5.10 9.72 -12.07
CA VAL A 61 -6.18 10.65 -12.37
C VAL A 61 -5.67 12.03 -12.82
N CYS A 62 -4.51 12.46 -12.32
CA CYS A 62 -3.85 13.71 -12.71
C CYS A 62 -2.64 13.45 -13.62
N HIS A 63 -1.78 12.49 -13.23
CA HIS A 63 -0.52 12.28 -13.92
C HIS A 63 -0.60 11.35 -15.14
N GLY A 64 -1.76 10.72 -15.39
CA GLY A 64 -1.94 9.73 -16.47
C GLY A 64 -1.37 8.35 -16.11
N ASP A 65 -1.89 7.30 -16.74
CA ASP A 65 -1.46 5.92 -16.49
C ASP A 65 0.02 5.69 -16.76
N GLN A 66 0.58 6.45 -17.71
CA GLN A 66 1.99 6.37 -18.08
C GLN A 66 2.85 7.50 -17.49
N GLY A 67 2.27 8.33 -16.63
CA GLY A 67 2.98 9.40 -15.93
C GLY A 67 3.30 10.64 -16.77
N ARG A 68 2.64 10.85 -17.90
CA ARG A 68 2.92 11.97 -18.83
C ARG A 68 2.30 13.31 -18.41
N GLY A 69 1.57 13.34 -17.30
CA GLY A 69 0.83 14.54 -16.88
C GLY A 69 -0.45 14.76 -17.66
N ASP A 70 -0.94 13.74 -18.34
CA ASP A 70 -2.08 13.73 -19.27
C ASP A 70 -3.30 12.99 -18.71
N GLY A 71 -3.40 12.84 -17.41
CA GLY A 71 -4.55 12.22 -16.77
C GLY A 71 -5.85 12.99 -17.01
N PRO A 72 -7.01 12.33 -16.82
CA PRO A 72 -8.32 12.93 -17.13
C PRO A 72 -8.57 14.26 -16.39
N ALA A 73 -7.98 14.49 -15.22
CA ALA A 73 -8.10 15.75 -14.49
C ALA A 73 -7.04 16.79 -14.89
N ALA A 74 -6.05 16.45 -15.71
CA ALA A 74 -4.90 17.31 -15.98
C ALA A 74 -5.26 18.64 -16.62
N SER A 75 -6.24 18.67 -17.54
CA SER A 75 -6.65 19.87 -18.27
C SER A 75 -7.23 20.97 -17.37
N ALA A 76 -7.78 20.62 -16.23
CA ALA A 76 -8.33 21.54 -15.24
C ALA A 76 -7.27 22.11 -14.28
N LEU A 77 -6.05 21.61 -14.30
CA LEU A 77 -5.00 21.98 -13.35
C LEU A 77 -4.04 23.04 -13.92
N LYS A 78 -3.80 24.07 -13.15
CA LYS A 78 -2.84 25.16 -13.45
C LYS A 78 -1.93 25.37 -12.23
N PRO A 79 -0.63 25.12 -12.33
CA PRO A 79 0.11 24.55 -13.45
C PRO A 79 -0.23 23.07 -13.69
N PRO A 80 0.03 22.54 -14.88
CA PRO A 80 -0.29 21.15 -15.22
C PRO A 80 0.51 20.15 -14.36
N PRO A 81 0.02 18.91 -14.21
CA PRO A 81 0.76 17.86 -13.54
C PRO A 81 2.12 17.62 -14.18
N ARG A 82 3.09 17.22 -13.39
CA ARG A 82 4.43 16.91 -13.87
C ARG A 82 4.42 15.66 -14.75
N ASP A 83 5.15 15.72 -15.85
CA ASP A 83 5.50 14.55 -16.66
C ASP A 83 6.63 13.77 -15.95
N HIS A 84 6.30 12.59 -15.45
CA HIS A 84 7.24 11.68 -14.81
C HIS A 84 8.12 10.91 -15.80
N THR A 85 7.85 11.01 -17.11
CA THR A 85 8.69 10.41 -18.14
C THR A 85 9.81 11.34 -18.60
N ASP A 86 9.78 12.61 -18.17
CA ASP A 86 10.84 13.59 -18.43
C ASP A 86 12.09 13.22 -17.61
N ARG A 87 13.03 12.52 -18.24
CA ARG A 87 14.27 12.05 -17.63
C ARG A 87 15.13 13.20 -17.11
N ALA A 88 15.23 14.28 -17.86
CA ALA A 88 16.05 15.42 -17.48
C ALA A 88 15.56 16.02 -16.16
N TYR A 89 14.26 16.26 -16.06
CA TYR A 89 13.66 16.74 -14.81
C TYR A 89 13.74 15.71 -13.68
N MET A 90 13.38 14.45 -13.95
CA MET A 90 13.33 13.41 -12.93
C MET A 90 14.72 13.11 -12.34
N SER A 91 15.80 13.32 -13.09
CA SER A 91 17.16 13.17 -12.58
C SER A 91 17.57 14.24 -11.54
N THR A 92 16.89 15.39 -11.51
CA THR A 92 17.16 16.47 -10.56
C THR A 92 16.47 16.28 -9.20
N ILE A 93 15.57 15.30 -9.08
CA ILE A 93 14.79 15.04 -7.87
C ILE A 93 15.33 13.80 -7.17
N THR A 94 15.62 13.89 -5.88
CA THR A 94 16.00 12.74 -5.06
C THR A 94 14.77 11.86 -4.73
N ASP A 95 15.01 10.59 -4.39
CA ASP A 95 13.93 9.70 -3.94
C ASP A 95 13.29 10.22 -2.65
N GLU A 96 14.08 10.84 -1.78
CA GLU A 96 13.59 11.47 -0.54
C GLU A 96 12.69 12.68 -0.82
N ASP A 97 13.07 13.57 -1.74
CA ASP A 97 12.23 14.71 -2.14
C ASP A 97 10.95 14.26 -2.82
N MET A 98 11.01 13.18 -3.58
CA MET A 98 9.84 12.57 -4.19
C MET A 98 8.90 12.01 -3.12
N ALA A 99 9.44 11.26 -2.16
CA ALA A 99 8.67 10.72 -1.04
C ALA A 99 7.99 11.83 -0.21
N LYS A 100 8.71 12.91 0.08
CA LYS A 100 8.16 14.10 0.76
C LYS A 100 7.03 14.73 -0.06
N THR A 101 7.23 14.90 -1.38
CA THR A 101 6.21 15.48 -2.25
C THR A 101 4.96 14.60 -2.33
N ILE A 102 5.11 13.28 -2.41
CA ILE A 102 3.99 12.34 -2.37
C ILE A 102 3.23 12.45 -1.06
N THR A 103 3.93 12.47 0.07
CA THR A 103 3.30 12.44 1.40
C THR A 103 2.62 13.76 1.76
N ILE A 104 3.28 14.90 1.50
CA ILE A 104 2.83 16.24 1.92
C ILE A 104 2.01 16.91 0.82
N GLY A 105 2.28 16.58 -0.44
CA GLY A 105 1.66 17.22 -1.59
C GLY A 105 2.53 18.29 -2.25
N GLY A 106 2.00 18.87 -3.30
CA GLY A 106 2.71 19.80 -4.16
C GLY A 106 2.98 21.18 -3.56
N VAL A 107 2.49 21.47 -2.36
CA VAL A 107 2.75 22.76 -1.66
C VAL A 107 4.23 23.04 -1.51
N LEU A 108 5.05 22.01 -1.31
CA LEU A 108 6.52 22.10 -1.23
C LEU A 108 7.18 22.56 -2.54
N LYS A 109 6.47 22.48 -3.65
CA LYS A 109 6.95 22.80 -5.00
C LYS A 109 6.11 23.90 -5.67
N ASN A 110 5.40 24.72 -4.90
CA ASN A 110 4.44 25.73 -5.39
C ASN A 110 3.36 25.14 -6.34
N LYS A 111 2.91 23.92 -6.05
CA LYS A 111 1.85 23.19 -6.79
C LYS A 111 0.74 22.77 -5.83
N PRO A 112 0.00 23.72 -5.26
CA PRO A 112 -0.96 23.46 -4.17
C PRO A 112 -2.10 22.52 -4.57
N LEU A 113 -2.34 22.35 -5.89
CA LEU A 113 -3.40 21.47 -6.39
C LEU A 113 -3.02 19.99 -6.37
N MET A 114 -1.77 19.64 -6.13
CA MET A 114 -1.36 18.25 -5.92
C MET A 114 -1.62 17.89 -4.44
N PRO A 115 -2.60 17.02 -4.14
CA PRO A 115 -2.84 16.59 -2.77
C PRO A 115 -1.73 15.68 -2.26
N GLY A 116 -1.47 15.72 -0.96
CA GLY A 116 -0.61 14.73 -0.32
C GLY A 116 -1.35 13.41 -0.04
N THR A 117 -0.58 12.35 0.12
CA THR A 117 -1.08 10.99 0.44
C THR A 117 -0.39 10.46 1.71
N PRO A 118 -0.62 11.06 2.89
CA PRO A 118 0.09 10.71 4.13
C PRO A 118 -0.19 9.29 4.63
N GLN A 119 -1.25 8.65 4.12
CA GLN A 119 -1.57 7.26 4.41
C GLN A 119 -0.61 6.27 3.73
N ILE A 120 0.04 6.66 2.61
CA ILE A 120 1.05 5.83 1.93
C ILE A 120 2.40 6.07 2.62
N LYS A 121 2.93 5.04 3.29
CA LYS A 121 4.14 5.13 4.10
C LYS A 121 4.90 3.80 4.12
N GLY A 122 6.14 3.82 4.65
CA GLY A 122 6.98 2.62 4.74
C GLY A 122 7.20 1.96 3.38
N ALA A 123 7.11 0.64 3.31
CA ALA A 123 7.35 -0.13 2.10
C ALA A 123 6.44 0.27 0.91
N ASP A 124 5.21 0.69 1.16
CA ASP A 124 4.29 1.18 0.12
C ASP A 124 4.78 2.49 -0.49
N LEU A 125 5.30 3.41 0.31
CA LEU A 125 5.87 4.66 -0.19
C LEU A 125 7.15 4.40 -1.00
N GLU A 126 8.01 3.51 -0.53
CA GLU A 126 9.22 3.10 -1.25
C GLU A 126 8.87 2.45 -2.59
N ALA A 127 7.87 1.57 -2.63
CA ALA A 127 7.39 0.94 -3.85
C ALA A 127 6.82 1.97 -4.84
N LEU A 128 6.04 2.94 -4.35
CA LEU A 128 5.49 4.01 -5.18
C LEU A 128 6.60 4.90 -5.77
N VAL A 129 7.59 5.29 -4.96
CA VAL A 129 8.76 6.06 -5.42
C VAL A 129 9.53 5.29 -6.49
N ALA A 130 9.80 4.00 -6.26
CA ALA A 130 10.49 3.14 -7.22
C ALA A 130 9.73 3.04 -8.55
N TYR A 131 8.40 2.90 -8.51
CA TYR A 131 7.57 2.88 -9.70
C TYR A 131 7.61 4.20 -10.46
N VAL A 132 7.39 5.34 -9.79
CA VAL A 132 7.46 6.67 -10.42
C VAL A 132 8.84 6.90 -11.05
N ARG A 133 9.91 6.45 -10.39
CA ARG A 133 11.28 6.52 -10.94
C ARG A 133 11.42 5.68 -12.21
N SER A 134 10.79 4.51 -12.27
CA SER A 134 10.85 3.62 -13.43
C SER A 134 10.20 4.23 -14.69
N LEU A 135 9.22 5.12 -14.54
CA LEU A 135 8.55 5.77 -15.66
C LEU A 135 9.52 6.62 -16.53
N SER A 136 10.55 7.21 -15.91
CA SER A 136 11.58 7.96 -16.64
C SER A 136 12.71 7.07 -17.18
N ALA A 137 12.82 5.83 -16.71
CA ALA A 137 13.83 4.88 -17.16
C ALA A 137 13.41 4.09 -18.41
N ALA A 138 12.12 4.01 -18.70
CA ALA A 138 11.53 3.15 -19.74
C ALA A 138 11.64 3.70 -21.19
N LYS A 139 12.49 4.69 -21.44
CA LYS A 139 12.76 5.22 -22.81
C LYS A 139 14.17 4.90 -23.26
#